data_afda67110741507d1b34ee8c8220e3eb
#
_entry.id   afda67110741507d1b34ee8c8220e3eb
#
_cell.length_a   1.000
_cell.length_b   1.000
_cell.length_c   1.000
_cell.angle_alpha   90.00
_cell.angle_beta   90.00
_cell.angle_gamma   90.00
#
_symmetry.space_group_name_H-M   'P 1'
#
loop_
_entity.id
_entity.type
_entity.pdbx_description
1 polymer ?
#
loop_
_entity_poly.entity_id
_entity_poly.type
_entity_poly.pdbx_seq_one_letter_code
_entity_poly.pdbx_strand_id
1 'polypeptide(L)'
;MSASPSFLKRAGRILNAGQSRTLLLTGNVYDLFRQEDDYVPLLEFLTRQWDLSEFIIVTYELNGPIRFQSDADAQKVKDAWLRWKVGMDSNEIDIKRMLDHEQVDPIVAEARKVYDESLRKTLNNPGLALEFLRQACLCARTEFDGQRNLKEKLLVLIESTDLIIPEQEISRLSDSDRQRISICHDWFADPGFLNGEDSVVMIAESASLLHHRISRLPQVLEVEVPAPNCADREEFIRWFKAGKTLKHQGSESDVAKLTAGLSIHALMQLLKGVRHENRELGPEGIVAKVEEFIQSQLGEETVEFKKPSHTLDDVVGFSRLKSFLREELIPRFQMDGPEALPGAAVSGPIGGGKTFIFEAMSAELDMVVLVIKNIRSKWFGETDMIFERLRRVLNTLSKVLIFIDEADTQLGGVDAGSHDTERRLTGKIQSMMSDPTLRGRVFWLLATARIHLLSPDIRRPGRVGDLIIPVLDPEGEDRAEFIRWMAAGVVDGEIDATRVDEATQGYSAAAFASIRSELKALARRKERKLSLSEVTEVIHDHLTPTISDVRRYQTLQALLNCTRRRLLPDANVPEAERAVWMEELRKLESRGIR
;
A
#
# COMPACT_ATOMS: atom_id res chain seq x y z
N MET A 1 -23.55 -22.95 3.29
CA MET A 1 -23.52 -21.88 2.26
C MET A 1 -22.59 -20.79 2.77
N SER A 2 -21.44 -20.61 2.14
CA SER A 2 -20.54 -19.49 2.43
C SER A 2 -21.29 -18.17 2.16
N ALA A 3 -21.16 -17.19 3.03
CA ALA A 3 -21.84 -15.91 2.84
C ALA A 3 -21.23 -15.21 1.62
N SER A 4 -22.06 -14.80 0.66
CA SER A 4 -21.62 -14.04 -0.52
C SER A 4 -20.69 -12.89 -0.13
N PRO A 5 -19.54 -12.69 -0.81
CA PRO A 5 -18.60 -11.64 -0.51
C PRO A 5 -19.23 -10.25 -0.48
N SER A 6 -18.74 -9.38 0.39
CA SER A 6 -19.30 -8.04 0.61
C SER A 6 -19.32 -7.17 -0.64
N PHE A 7 -18.30 -7.27 -1.50
CA PHE A 7 -18.21 -6.53 -2.75
C PHE A 7 -19.29 -6.97 -3.75
N LEU A 8 -19.60 -8.27 -3.83
CA LEU A 8 -20.69 -8.76 -4.68
C LEU A 8 -22.06 -8.25 -4.21
N LYS A 9 -22.31 -8.25 -2.88
CA LYS A 9 -23.55 -7.68 -2.35
C LYS A 9 -23.68 -6.19 -2.66
N ARG A 10 -22.55 -5.46 -2.67
CA ARG A 10 -22.51 -4.04 -3.06
C ARG A 10 -22.77 -3.87 -4.55
N ALA A 11 -22.07 -4.62 -5.39
CA ALA A 11 -22.24 -4.60 -6.85
C ALA A 11 -23.70 -4.94 -7.24
N GLY A 12 -24.25 -6.03 -6.71
CA GLY A 12 -25.64 -6.44 -6.94
C GLY A 12 -26.65 -5.38 -6.51
N ARG A 13 -26.44 -4.72 -5.36
CA ARG A 13 -27.32 -3.60 -4.94
C ARG A 13 -27.30 -2.44 -5.91
N ILE A 14 -26.13 -2.05 -6.41
CA ILE A 14 -26.00 -0.94 -7.36
C ILE A 14 -26.74 -1.27 -8.67
N LEU A 15 -26.51 -2.46 -9.23
CA LEU A 15 -27.15 -2.89 -10.48
C LEU A 15 -28.66 -3.08 -10.31
N ASN A 16 -29.11 -3.74 -9.27
CA ASN A 16 -30.53 -4.00 -9.03
C ASN A 16 -31.32 -2.73 -8.69
N ALA A 17 -30.69 -1.77 -8.02
CA ALA A 17 -31.30 -0.47 -7.75
C ALA A 17 -31.28 0.47 -8.97
N GLY A 18 -30.63 0.09 -10.06
CA GLY A 18 -30.47 0.96 -11.24
C GLY A 18 -29.61 2.20 -10.99
N GLN A 19 -28.78 2.22 -9.94
CA GLN A 19 -27.92 3.36 -9.64
C GLN A 19 -26.85 3.57 -10.71
N SER A 20 -26.38 2.48 -11.32
CA SER A 20 -25.48 2.48 -12.47
C SER A 20 -25.66 1.21 -13.28
N ARG A 21 -25.30 1.29 -14.55
CA ARG A 21 -25.17 0.14 -15.46
C ARG A 21 -23.72 -0.21 -15.76
N THR A 22 -22.77 0.60 -15.26
CA THR A 22 -21.34 0.38 -15.45
C THR A 22 -20.65 0.34 -14.10
N LEU A 23 -20.05 -0.80 -13.76
CA LEU A 23 -19.25 -0.96 -12.56
C LEU A 23 -17.78 -1.07 -12.93
N LEU A 24 -16.92 -0.54 -12.08
CA LEU A 24 -15.48 -0.71 -12.11
C LEU A 24 -15.05 -1.49 -10.86
N LEU A 25 -14.65 -2.75 -11.01
CA LEU A 25 -14.07 -3.55 -9.94
C LEU A 25 -12.57 -3.27 -9.87
N THR A 26 -12.09 -2.89 -8.69
CA THR A 26 -10.69 -2.58 -8.44
C THR A 26 -10.16 -3.32 -7.21
N GLY A 27 -8.86 -3.28 -6.99
CA GLY A 27 -8.24 -3.85 -5.79
C GLY A 27 -7.69 -5.26 -6.00
N ASN A 28 -8.16 -6.21 -5.22
CA ASN A 28 -7.65 -7.59 -5.22
C ASN A 28 -8.25 -8.44 -6.36
N VAL A 29 -8.19 -7.92 -7.59
CA VAL A 29 -8.86 -8.52 -8.76
C VAL A 29 -8.12 -9.71 -9.37
N TYR A 30 -6.81 -9.86 -9.08
CA TYR A 30 -5.98 -10.96 -9.60
C TYR A 30 -5.82 -12.11 -8.61
N ASP A 31 -6.66 -12.18 -7.58
CA ASP A 31 -6.64 -13.23 -6.57
C ASP A 31 -7.57 -14.40 -6.92
N LEU A 32 -7.58 -15.40 -6.05
CA LEU A 32 -8.44 -16.55 -6.12
C LEU A 32 -9.62 -16.41 -5.16
N PHE A 33 -10.78 -16.80 -5.63
CA PHE A 33 -12.04 -16.70 -4.91
C PHE A 33 -12.67 -18.08 -4.72
N ARG A 34 -13.22 -18.32 -3.53
CA ARG A 34 -13.87 -19.59 -3.25
C ARG A 34 -15.15 -19.76 -4.06
N GLN A 35 -15.21 -20.85 -4.82
CA GLN A 35 -16.35 -21.27 -5.59
C GLN A 35 -16.69 -22.72 -5.23
N GLU A 36 -17.74 -22.94 -4.47
CA GLU A 36 -18.12 -24.25 -3.94
C GLU A 36 -16.96 -24.95 -3.21
N ASP A 37 -16.38 -25.98 -3.82
CA ASP A 37 -15.26 -26.76 -3.27
C ASP A 37 -13.90 -26.42 -3.91
N ASP A 38 -13.79 -25.34 -4.68
CA ASP A 38 -12.55 -24.92 -5.34
C ASP A 38 -12.27 -23.42 -5.19
N TYR A 39 -11.11 -23.00 -5.66
CA TYR A 39 -10.68 -21.61 -5.73
C TYR A 39 -10.35 -21.24 -7.18
N VAL A 40 -11.04 -20.25 -7.72
CA VAL A 40 -10.98 -19.84 -9.12
C VAL A 40 -10.63 -18.35 -9.27
N PRO A 41 -10.11 -17.92 -10.43
CA PRO A 41 -9.89 -16.49 -10.71
C PRO A 41 -11.19 -15.67 -10.68
N LEU A 42 -11.07 -14.36 -10.47
CA LEU A 42 -12.21 -13.44 -10.31
C LEU A 42 -13.20 -13.52 -11.48
N LEU A 43 -12.70 -13.52 -12.72
CA LEU A 43 -13.57 -13.56 -13.90
C LEU A 43 -14.43 -14.83 -13.91
N GLU A 44 -13.82 -15.99 -13.67
CA GLU A 44 -14.55 -17.27 -13.59
C GLU A 44 -15.51 -17.30 -12.40
N PHE A 45 -15.09 -16.75 -11.25
CA PHE A 45 -15.95 -16.61 -10.09
C PHE A 45 -17.18 -15.75 -10.40
N LEU A 46 -17.00 -14.61 -11.07
CA LEU A 46 -18.09 -13.71 -11.43
C LEU A 46 -19.09 -14.36 -12.40
N THR A 47 -18.63 -15.12 -13.39
CA THR A 47 -19.52 -15.75 -14.37
C THR A 47 -20.51 -16.74 -13.73
N ARG A 48 -20.24 -17.22 -12.52
CA ARG A 48 -21.09 -18.18 -11.80
C ARG A 48 -22.00 -17.54 -10.75
N GLN A 49 -21.95 -16.19 -10.61
CA GLN A 49 -22.71 -15.48 -9.57
C GLN A 49 -24.08 -14.98 -10.03
N TRP A 50 -24.37 -15.00 -11.33
CA TRP A 50 -25.62 -14.53 -11.91
C TRP A 50 -26.52 -15.67 -12.38
N ASP A 51 -27.81 -15.43 -12.29
CA ASP A 51 -28.81 -16.37 -12.79
C ASP A 51 -28.80 -16.35 -14.35
N LEU A 52 -28.35 -17.45 -14.94
CA LEU A 52 -28.28 -17.62 -16.39
C LEU A 52 -29.65 -17.67 -17.07
N SER A 53 -30.75 -17.76 -16.31
CA SER A 53 -32.10 -17.63 -16.87
C SER A 53 -32.49 -16.18 -17.14
N GLU A 54 -31.84 -15.22 -16.45
CA GLU A 54 -32.09 -13.78 -16.62
C GLU A 54 -30.99 -13.09 -17.42
N PHE A 55 -29.77 -13.63 -17.41
CA PHE A 55 -28.59 -12.98 -17.97
C PHE A 55 -27.88 -13.82 -19.02
N ILE A 56 -27.50 -13.18 -20.13
CA ILE A 56 -26.46 -13.67 -21.03
C ILE A 56 -25.14 -13.00 -20.63
N ILE A 57 -24.17 -13.79 -20.19
CA ILE A 57 -22.85 -13.28 -19.78
C ILE A 57 -21.89 -13.33 -20.96
N VAL A 58 -21.30 -12.18 -21.25
CA VAL A 58 -20.29 -12.01 -22.30
C VAL A 58 -18.99 -11.58 -21.66
N THR A 59 -17.91 -12.29 -21.93
CA THR A 59 -16.59 -11.97 -21.36
C THR A 59 -15.63 -11.53 -22.45
N TYR A 60 -14.78 -10.56 -22.14
CA TYR A 60 -13.73 -10.08 -23.01
C TYR A 60 -12.43 -9.84 -22.23
N GLU A 61 -11.34 -10.39 -22.72
CA GLU A 61 -9.97 -10.19 -22.26
C GLU A 61 -9.17 -9.46 -23.36
N LEU A 62 -8.13 -8.71 -22.99
CA LEU A 62 -7.39 -7.78 -23.87
C LEU A 62 -7.03 -8.35 -25.26
N ASN A 63 -6.57 -9.60 -25.31
CA ASN A 63 -6.13 -10.27 -26.55
C ASN A 63 -6.97 -11.49 -26.90
N GLY A 64 -8.00 -11.74 -26.11
CA GLY A 64 -8.87 -12.90 -26.31
C GLY A 64 -10.01 -12.61 -27.30
N PRO A 65 -10.69 -13.67 -27.77
CA PRO A 65 -11.97 -13.50 -28.42
C PRO A 65 -13.03 -13.08 -27.41
N ILE A 66 -14.08 -12.43 -27.90
CA ILE A 66 -15.31 -12.29 -27.13
C ILE A 66 -15.88 -13.71 -26.92
N ARG A 67 -16.21 -14.04 -25.68
CA ARG A 67 -16.71 -15.37 -25.29
C ARG A 67 -18.10 -15.25 -24.70
N PHE A 68 -18.95 -16.20 -25.09
CA PHE A 68 -20.28 -16.39 -24.50
C PHE A 68 -20.25 -17.62 -23.58
N GLN A 69 -21.15 -17.70 -22.62
CA GLN A 69 -21.26 -18.84 -21.71
C GLN A 69 -21.60 -20.15 -22.44
N SER A 70 -22.43 -20.07 -23.50
CA SER A 70 -22.82 -21.18 -24.30
C SER A 70 -22.99 -20.80 -25.78
N ASP A 71 -22.96 -21.79 -26.67
CA ASP A 71 -23.26 -21.58 -28.09
C ASP A 71 -24.71 -21.10 -28.28
N ALA A 72 -25.64 -21.51 -27.41
CA ALA A 72 -27.02 -21.04 -27.42
C ALA A 72 -27.12 -19.55 -27.16
N ASP A 73 -26.34 -19.02 -26.21
CA ASP A 73 -26.31 -17.59 -25.89
C ASP A 73 -25.65 -16.79 -27.01
N ALA A 74 -24.58 -17.31 -27.62
CA ALA A 74 -23.98 -16.73 -28.81
C ALA A 74 -24.99 -16.61 -29.96
N GLN A 75 -25.80 -17.66 -30.16
CA GLN A 75 -26.83 -17.69 -31.21
C GLN A 75 -27.96 -16.68 -30.91
N LYS A 76 -28.42 -16.56 -29.66
CA LYS A 76 -29.43 -15.55 -29.27
C LYS A 76 -28.97 -14.13 -29.56
N VAL A 77 -27.71 -13.81 -29.24
CA VAL A 77 -27.13 -12.47 -29.51
C VAL A 77 -27.01 -12.24 -31.01
N LYS A 78 -26.61 -13.26 -31.78
CA LYS A 78 -26.56 -13.22 -33.25
C LYS A 78 -27.95 -12.97 -33.84
N ASP A 79 -28.97 -13.65 -33.35
CA ASP A 79 -30.34 -13.49 -33.80
C ASP A 79 -30.89 -12.10 -33.46
N ALA A 80 -30.61 -11.58 -32.32
CA ALA A 80 -30.93 -10.19 -31.93
C ALA A 80 -30.25 -9.17 -32.86
N TRP A 81 -28.98 -9.41 -33.23
CA TRP A 81 -28.26 -8.56 -34.15
C TRP A 81 -28.83 -8.61 -35.56
N LEU A 82 -29.18 -9.82 -36.06
CA LEU A 82 -29.81 -10.00 -37.37
C LEU A 82 -31.18 -9.31 -37.43
N ARG A 83 -32.04 -9.50 -36.43
CA ARG A 83 -33.33 -8.78 -36.33
C ARG A 83 -33.15 -7.28 -36.34
N TRP A 84 -32.15 -6.77 -35.61
CA TRP A 84 -31.85 -5.33 -35.62
C TRP A 84 -31.42 -4.81 -37.00
N LYS A 85 -30.68 -5.60 -37.78
CA LYS A 85 -30.15 -5.20 -39.10
C LYS A 85 -31.13 -5.41 -40.25
N VAL A 86 -31.85 -6.54 -40.25
CA VAL A 86 -32.66 -6.98 -41.41
C VAL A 86 -34.10 -7.33 -41.04
N GLY A 87 -34.50 -7.21 -39.78
CA GLY A 87 -35.87 -7.49 -39.32
C GLY A 87 -36.20 -8.97 -39.17
N MET A 88 -35.24 -9.90 -39.32
CA MET A 88 -35.45 -11.36 -39.25
C MET A 88 -34.34 -12.03 -38.46
N ASP A 89 -34.66 -13.10 -37.71
CA ASP A 89 -33.68 -13.95 -37.05
C ASP A 89 -33.25 -15.16 -37.88
N SER A 90 -32.32 -15.97 -37.36
CA SER A 90 -31.79 -17.14 -38.09
C SER A 90 -32.85 -18.17 -38.39
N ASN A 91 -33.80 -18.43 -37.47
CA ASN A 91 -34.86 -19.42 -37.66
C ASN A 91 -35.86 -18.95 -38.73
N GLU A 92 -36.25 -17.68 -38.70
CA GLU A 92 -37.15 -17.12 -39.73
C GLU A 92 -36.53 -17.16 -41.12
N ILE A 93 -35.23 -16.90 -41.21
CA ILE A 93 -34.45 -16.99 -42.43
C ILE A 93 -34.42 -18.43 -42.96
N ASP A 94 -34.15 -19.39 -42.07
CA ASP A 94 -34.07 -20.81 -42.46
C ASP A 94 -35.44 -21.38 -42.81
N ILE A 95 -36.52 -20.97 -42.15
CA ILE A 95 -37.89 -21.32 -42.48
C ILE A 95 -38.28 -20.77 -43.87
N LYS A 96 -38.01 -19.48 -44.14
CA LYS A 96 -38.24 -18.91 -45.48
C LYS A 96 -37.48 -19.64 -46.56
N ARG A 97 -36.21 -19.99 -46.33
CA ARG A 97 -35.39 -20.77 -47.25
C ARG A 97 -35.97 -22.14 -47.54
N MET A 98 -36.56 -22.80 -46.54
CA MET A 98 -37.21 -24.11 -46.72
C MET A 98 -38.53 -24.03 -47.46
N LEU A 99 -39.27 -22.94 -47.26
CA LEU A 99 -40.59 -22.76 -47.86
C LEU A 99 -40.55 -22.30 -49.33
N ASP A 100 -39.65 -21.35 -49.64
CA ASP A 100 -39.67 -20.67 -50.93
C ASP A 100 -38.71 -21.28 -51.98
N HIS A 101 -37.95 -22.34 -51.65
CA HIS A 101 -36.91 -22.94 -52.53
C HIS A 101 -35.95 -21.90 -53.14
N GLU A 102 -35.95 -20.66 -52.65
CA GLU A 102 -35.14 -19.56 -53.16
C GLU A 102 -33.77 -19.48 -52.48
N GLN A 103 -32.82 -18.88 -53.18
CA GLN A 103 -31.53 -18.49 -52.60
C GLN A 103 -31.77 -17.51 -51.46
N VAL A 104 -31.00 -17.66 -50.35
CA VAL A 104 -31.02 -16.70 -49.22
C VAL A 104 -30.93 -15.30 -49.78
N ASP A 105 -31.83 -14.41 -49.32
CA ASP A 105 -31.80 -13.00 -49.67
C ASP A 105 -30.36 -12.45 -49.51
N PRO A 106 -29.78 -11.86 -50.57
CA PRO A 106 -28.41 -11.34 -50.53
C PRO A 106 -28.14 -10.41 -49.35
N ILE A 107 -29.14 -9.65 -48.92
CA ILE A 107 -29.04 -8.72 -47.75
C ILE A 107 -28.84 -9.52 -46.46
N VAL A 108 -29.57 -10.62 -46.29
CA VAL A 108 -29.50 -11.49 -45.13
C VAL A 108 -28.18 -12.26 -45.11
N ALA A 109 -27.76 -12.79 -46.27
CA ALA A 109 -26.47 -13.49 -46.39
C ALA A 109 -25.30 -12.55 -46.03
N GLU A 110 -25.34 -11.33 -46.52
CA GLU A 110 -24.33 -10.31 -46.19
C GLU A 110 -24.39 -9.91 -44.72
N ALA A 111 -25.55 -9.73 -44.11
CA ALA A 111 -25.69 -9.42 -42.70
C ALA A 111 -25.10 -10.52 -41.80
N ARG A 112 -25.35 -11.81 -42.09
CA ARG A 112 -24.72 -12.93 -41.37
C ARG A 112 -23.20 -12.88 -41.49
N LYS A 113 -22.70 -12.69 -42.70
CA LYS A 113 -21.26 -12.60 -42.96
C LYS A 113 -20.62 -11.43 -42.22
N VAL A 114 -21.25 -10.25 -42.23
CA VAL A 114 -20.79 -9.07 -41.53
C VAL A 114 -20.71 -9.32 -40.00
N TYR A 115 -21.72 -10.00 -39.42
CA TYR A 115 -21.68 -10.36 -38.00
C TYR A 115 -20.49 -11.27 -37.69
N ASP A 116 -20.36 -12.39 -38.42
CA ASP A 116 -19.33 -13.40 -38.19
C ASP A 116 -17.90 -12.81 -38.42
N GLU A 117 -17.74 -11.96 -39.44
CA GLU A 117 -16.50 -11.26 -39.70
C GLU A 117 -16.19 -10.20 -38.60
N SER A 118 -17.20 -9.47 -38.15
CA SER A 118 -17.04 -8.46 -37.08
C SER A 118 -16.60 -9.13 -35.78
N LEU A 119 -17.26 -10.23 -35.39
CA LEU A 119 -16.88 -11.02 -34.22
C LEU A 119 -15.46 -11.59 -34.36
N ARG A 120 -15.09 -12.14 -35.52
CA ARG A 120 -13.74 -12.66 -35.75
C ARG A 120 -12.66 -11.58 -35.70
N LYS A 121 -12.94 -10.36 -36.21
CA LYS A 121 -12.02 -9.23 -36.21
C LYS A 121 -11.79 -8.63 -34.82
N THR A 122 -12.58 -9.01 -33.81
CA THR A 122 -12.36 -8.58 -32.41
C THR A 122 -11.11 -9.22 -31.80
N LEU A 123 -10.68 -10.37 -32.30
CA LEU A 123 -9.48 -11.04 -31.82
C LEU A 123 -8.25 -10.14 -32.02
N ASN A 124 -7.50 -9.92 -30.96
CA ASN A 124 -6.33 -9.02 -30.92
C ASN A 124 -6.63 -7.56 -31.35
N ASN A 125 -7.89 -7.13 -31.33
CA ASN A 125 -8.28 -5.77 -31.67
C ASN A 125 -9.26 -5.21 -30.64
N PRO A 126 -8.76 -4.61 -29.55
CA PRO A 126 -9.60 -4.08 -28.48
C PRO A 126 -10.61 -3.02 -28.93
N GLY A 127 -10.27 -2.19 -29.91
CA GLY A 127 -11.19 -1.16 -30.42
C GLY A 127 -12.42 -1.79 -31.10
N LEU A 128 -12.20 -2.80 -31.95
CA LEU A 128 -13.30 -3.50 -32.60
C LEU A 128 -14.10 -4.35 -31.60
N ALA A 129 -13.44 -4.91 -30.58
CA ALA A 129 -14.12 -5.66 -29.53
C ALA A 129 -15.07 -4.77 -28.72
N LEU A 130 -14.62 -3.60 -28.26
CA LEU A 130 -15.44 -2.64 -27.53
C LEU A 130 -16.63 -2.17 -28.38
N GLU A 131 -16.39 -1.87 -29.66
CA GLU A 131 -17.47 -1.46 -30.57
C GLU A 131 -18.47 -2.58 -30.81
N PHE A 132 -18.02 -3.83 -30.97
CA PHE A 132 -18.91 -4.99 -31.08
C PHE A 132 -19.77 -5.17 -29.82
N LEU A 133 -19.18 -5.08 -28.64
CA LEU A 133 -19.90 -5.19 -27.35
C LEU A 133 -20.91 -4.06 -27.17
N ARG A 134 -20.55 -2.83 -27.54
CA ARG A 134 -21.46 -1.68 -27.54
C ARG A 134 -22.65 -1.93 -28.48
N GLN A 135 -22.41 -2.42 -29.69
CA GLN A 135 -23.47 -2.75 -30.64
C GLN A 135 -24.34 -3.91 -30.17
N ALA A 136 -23.75 -4.92 -29.50
CA ALA A 136 -24.51 -6.03 -28.91
C ALA A 136 -25.53 -5.50 -27.86
N CYS A 137 -25.10 -4.61 -26.97
CA CYS A 137 -26.02 -3.96 -26.03
C CYS A 137 -27.05 -3.05 -26.73
N LEU A 138 -26.69 -2.40 -27.84
CA LEU A 138 -27.62 -1.58 -28.62
C LEU A 138 -28.71 -2.42 -29.26
N CYS A 139 -28.35 -3.54 -29.95
CA CYS A 139 -29.33 -4.40 -30.57
C CYS A 139 -30.18 -5.18 -29.57
N ALA A 140 -29.62 -5.59 -28.41
CA ALA A 140 -30.36 -6.28 -27.36
C ALA A 140 -31.54 -5.45 -26.82
N ARG A 141 -31.35 -4.15 -26.65
CA ARG A 141 -32.36 -3.25 -26.07
C ARG A 141 -33.34 -2.64 -27.10
N THR A 142 -33.07 -2.80 -28.40
CA THR A 142 -33.99 -2.33 -29.44
C THR A 142 -35.33 -3.02 -29.28
N GLU A 143 -36.43 -2.28 -29.50
CA GLU A 143 -37.77 -2.83 -29.40
C GLU A 143 -38.30 -3.22 -30.79
N PHE A 144 -38.92 -4.40 -30.84
CA PHE A 144 -39.68 -4.87 -31.99
C PHE A 144 -41.06 -5.28 -31.49
N ASP A 145 -42.10 -4.78 -32.15
CA ASP A 145 -43.51 -5.03 -31.76
C ASP A 145 -43.81 -4.76 -30.27
N GLY A 146 -43.16 -3.78 -29.69
CA GLY A 146 -43.32 -3.40 -28.30
C GLY A 146 -42.63 -4.35 -27.30
N GLN A 147 -41.79 -5.28 -27.78
CA GLN A 147 -40.98 -6.19 -26.96
C GLN A 147 -39.49 -5.93 -27.19
N ARG A 148 -38.71 -6.09 -26.14
CA ARG A 148 -37.26 -6.03 -26.20
C ARG A 148 -36.74 -7.13 -27.13
N ASN A 149 -35.78 -6.78 -28.00
CA ASN A 149 -35.23 -7.71 -29.02
C ASN A 149 -34.56 -8.94 -28.39
N LEU A 150 -33.84 -8.79 -27.29
CA LEU A 150 -33.30 -9.89 -26.50
C LEU A 150 -34.02 -9.93 -25.15
N LYS A 151 -34.61 -11.07 -24.80
CA LYS A 151 -35.37 -11.24 -23.55
C LYS A 151 -34.46 -11.17 -22.32
N GLU A 152 -33.31 -11.84 -22.39
CA GLU A 152 -32.30 -11.86 -21.35
C GLU A 152 -31.52 -10.52 -21.33
N LYS A 153 -31.03 -10.17 -20.15
CA LYS A 153 -30.17 -9.00 -19.95
C LYS A 153 -28.74 -9.34 -20.32
N LEU A 154 -28.04 -8.46 -21.02
CA LEU A 154 -26.62 -8.64 -21.29
C LEU A 154 -25.79 -8.18 -20.09
N LEU A 155 -24.91 -9.04 -19.60
CA LEU A 155 -23.86 -8.71 -18.65
C LEU A 155 -22.51 -8.86 -19.33
N VAL A 156 -21.85 -7.75 -19.58
CA VAL A 156 -20.53 -7.73 -20.21
C VAL A 156 -19.45 -7.58 -19.13
N LEU A 157 -18.54 -8.57 -19.05
CA LEU A 157 -17.39 -8.55 -18.16
C LEU A 157 -16.13 -8.26 -19.00
N ILE A 158 -15.43 -7.18 -18.69
CA ILE A 158 -14.20 -6.76 -19.39
C ILE A 158 -13.04 -6.84 -18.43
N GLU A 159 -12.11 -7.76 -18.68
CA GLU A 159 -10.90 -7.92 -17.87
C GLU A 159 -9.77 -7.01 -18.36
N SER A 160 -8.84 -6.68 -17.45
CA SER A 160 -7.66 -5.85 -17.75
C SER A 160 -8.00 -4.52 -18.44
N THR A 161 -9.06 -3.87 -17.96
CA THR A 161 -9.59 -2.65 -18.59
C THR A 161 -8.57 -1.50 -18.54
N ASP A 162 -7.71 -1.48 -17.53
CA ASP A 162 -6.57 -0.57 -17.40
C ASP A 162 -5.55 -0.69 -18.55
N LEU A 163 -5.36 -1.88 -19.11
CA LEU A 163 -4.53 -2.08 -20.30
C LEU A 163 -5.28 -1.74 -21.60
N ILE A 164 -6.61 -1.85 -21.59
CA ILE A 164 -7.44 -1.50 -22.75
C ILE A 164 -7.61 0.01 -22.89
N ILE A 165 -7.78 0.73 -21.77
CA ILE A 165 -8.05 2.16 -21.69
C ILE A 165 -7.09 2.80 -20.68
N PRO A 166 -5.77 2.81 -20.94
CA PRO A 166 -4.77 3.24 -19.97
C PRO A 166 -4.84 4.73 -19.66
N GLU A 167 -4.52 5.11 -18.40
CA GLU A 167 -4.35 6.49 -18.02
C GLU A 167 -3.07 7.06 -18.65
N GLN A 168 -3.22 8.04 -19.49
CA GLN A 168 -2.14 8.78 -20.13
C GLN A 168 -2.55 10.23 -20.38
N GLU A 169 -1.58 11.12 -20.50
CA GLU A 169 -1.83 12.48 -20.98
C GLU A 169 -2.37 12.47 -22.42
N ILE A 170 -3.34 13.33 -22.72
CA ILE A 170 -4.00 13.41 -24.04
C ILE A 170 -2.98 13.55 -25.17
N SER A 171 -1.87 14.24 -24.92
CA SER A 171 -0.76 14.43 -25.87
C SER A 171 -0.02 13.16 -26.23
N ARG A 172 -0.03 12.15 -25.35
CA ARG A 172 0.68 10.86 -25.51
C ARG A 172 -0.21 9.73 -25.99
N LEU A 173 -1.52 9.93 -26.00
CA LEU A 173 -2.47 8.92 -26.46
C LEU A 173 -2.29 8.63 -27.95
N SER A 174 -2.20 7.36 -28.31
CA SER A 174 -2.30 6.92 -29.71
C SER A 174 -3.73 7.15 -30.25
N ASP A 175 -3.89 7.14 -31.55
CA ASP A 175 -5.22 7.26 -32.16
C ASP A 175 -6.12 6.09 -31.77
N SER A 176 -5.56 4.89 -31.62
CA SER A 176 -6.30 3.71 -31.14
C SER A 176 -6.75 3.85 -29.68
N ASP A 177 -5.94 4.45 -28.79
CA ASP A 177 -6.34 4.73 -27.41
C ASP A 177 -7.49 5.74 -27.37
N ARG A 178 -7.37 6.84 -28.13
CA ARG A 178 -8.42 7.84 -28.26
C ARG A 178 -9.74 7.24 -28.75
N GLN A 179 -9.67 6.35 -29.74
CA GLN A 179 -10.86 5.67 -30.26
C GLN A 179 -11.51 4.78 -29.18
N ARG A 180 -10.72 3.99 -28.42
CA ARG A 180 -11.25 3.14 -27.36
C ARG A 180 -11.90 3.95 -26.23
N ILE A 181 -11.24 5.04 -25.81
CA ILE A 181 -11.80 5.98 -24.82
C ILE A 181 -13.12 6.57 -25.33
N SER A 182 -13.19 7.00 -26.59
CA SER A 182 -14.40 7.57 -27.18
C SER A 182 -15.55 6.55 -27.24
N ILE A 183 -15.27 5.31 -27.67
CA ILE A 183 -16.26 4.23 -27.71
C ILE A 183 -16.85 3.98 -26.32
N CYS A 184 -16.00 3.84 -25.29
CA CYS A 184 -16.46 3.62 -23.93
C CYS A 184 -17.23 4.82 -23.36
N HIS A 185 -16.77 6.05 -23.63
CA HIS A 185 -17.47 7.25 -23.21
C HIS A 185 -18.87 7.33 -23.81
N ASP A 186 -18.98 7.14 -25.13
CA ASP A 186 -20.27 7.18 -25.84
C ASP A 186 -21.20 6.05 -25.38
N TRP A 187 -20.66 4.88 -25.10
CA TRP A 187 -21.42 3.73 -24.61
C TRP A 187 -21.98 3.97 -23.20
N PHE A 188 -21.10 4.36 -22.26
CA PHE A 188 -21.49 4.49 -20.85
C PHE A 188 -22.31 5.74 -20.56
N ALA A 189 -22.21 6.76 -21.40
CA ALA A 189 -23.01 7.98 -21.31
C ALA A 189 -24.31 7.93 -22.11
N ASP A 190 -24.56 6.88 -22.91
CA ASP A 190 -25.75 6.77 -23.72
C ASP A 190 -27.02 6.63 -22.88
N PRO A 191 -28.02 7.56 -23.02
CA PRO A 191 -29.25 7.51 -22.23
C PRO A 191 -30.03 6.21 -22.38
N GLY A 192 -30.00 5.58 -23.54
CA GLY A 192 -30.68 4.29 -23.76
C GLY A 192 -30.02 3.14 -23.02
N PHE A 193 -28.68 3.17 -22.88
CA PHE A 193 -27.96 2.19 -22.05
C PHE A 193 -28.20 2.42 -20.56
N LEU A 194 -28.15 3.67 -20.11
CA LEU A 194 -28.34 4.04 -18.69
C LEU A 194 -29.73 3.67 -18.17
N ASN A 195 -30.76 3.86 -19.00
CA ASN A 195 -32.15 3.52 -18.66
C ASN A 195 -32.51 2.07 -19.01
N GLY A 196 -31.58 1.33 -19.63
CA GLY A 196 -31.77 -0.08 -19.99
C GLY A 196 -31.51 -1.05 -18.83
N GLU A 197 -31.48 -2.33 -19.16
CA GLU A 197 -31.25 -3.42 -18.19
C GLU A 197 -29.91 -4.12 -18.36
N ASP A 198 -29.19 -3.84 -19.46
CA ASP A 198 -27.86 -4.38 -19.72
C ASP A 198 -26.82 -3.73 -18.82
N SER A 199 -25.76 -4.45 -18.50
CA SER A 199 -24.75 -3.96 -17.58
C SER A 199 -23.34 -4.31 -18.04
N VAL A 200 -22.37 -3.46 -17.69
CA VAL A 200 -20.95 -3.65 -17.95
C VAL A 200 -20.19 -3.66 -16.63
N VAL A 201 -19.34 -4.64 -16.45
CA VAL A 201 -18.42 -4.73 -15.32
C VAL A 201 -17.01 -4.71 -15.87
N MET A 202 -16.32 -3.61 -15.64
CA MET A 202 -14.90 -3.44 -15.93
C MET A 202 -14.07 -3.95 -14.76
N ILE A 203 -12.98 -4.65 -15.04
CA ILE A 203 -12.06 -5.17 -14.03
C ILE A 203 -10.70 -4.55 -14.30
N ALA A 204 -10.16 -3.85 -13.33
CA ALA A 204 -8.85 -3.19 -13.38
C ALA A 204 -8.14 -3.30 -12.04
N GLU A 205 -6.82 -3.23 -12.00
CA GLU A 205 -6.08 -3.24 -10.74
C GLU A 205 -6.43 -2.00 -9.88
N SER A 206 -6.56 -0.85 -10.52
CA SER A 206 -6.83 0.42 -9.85
C SER A 206 -7.58 1.38 -10.77
N ALA A 207 -8.48 2.19 -10.20
CA ALA A 207 -9.15 3.25 -10.92
C ALA A 207 -8.18 4.32 -11.45
N SER A 208 -7.00 4.48 -10.81
CA SER A 208 -5.98 5.43 -11.24
C SER A 208 -5.23 5.00 -12.50
N LEU A 209 -5.27 3.71 -12.86
CA LEU A 209 -4.69 3.18 -14.09
C LEU A 209 -5.62 3.31 -15.28
N LEU A 210 -6.92 3.51 -15.03
CA LEU A 210 -7.93 3.70 -16.06
C LEU A 210 -8.05 5.17 -16.43
N HIS A 211 -8.13 5.47 -17.73
CA HIS A 211 -8.20 6.85 -18.22
C HIS A 211 -9.29 7.67 -17.50
N HIS A 212 -8.91 8.83 -16.97
CA HIS A 212 -9.75 9.66 -16.10
C HIS A 212 -11.10 10.08 -16.72
N ARG A 213 -11.20 10.17 -18.06
CA ARG A 213 -12.46 10.43 -18.75
C ARG A 213 -13.49 9.32 -18.59
N ILE A 214 -13.05 8.10 -18.28
CA ILE A 214 -13.94 6.96 -18.03
C ILE A 214 -14.09 6.71 -16.54
N SER A 215 -13.00 6.64 -15.78
CA SER A 215 -13.05 6.35 -14.35
C SER A 215 -13.78 7.42 -13.52
N ARG A 216 -13.86 8.68 -14.03
CA ARG A 216 -14.58 9.78 -13.37
C ARG A 216 -15.96 10.08 -13.93
N LEU A 217 -16.46 9.27 -14.86
CA LEU A 217 -17.84 9.41 -15.31
C LEU A 217 -18.80 9.17 -14.12
N PRO A 218 -19.80 10.05 -13.88
CA PRO A 218 -20.76 9.84 -12.79
C PRO A 218 -21.53 8.52 -12.90
N GLN A 219 -21.60 7.96 -14.10
CA GLN A 219 -22.28 6.72 -14.41
C GLN A 219 -21.41 5.47 -14.14
N VAL A 220 -20.12 5.62 -13.91
CA VAL A 220 -19.18 4.54 -13.59
C VAL A 220 -19.00 4.51 -12.08
N LEU A 221 -19.49 3.46 -11.43
CA LEU A 221 -19.36 3.31 -9.99
C LEU A 221 -18.29 2.27 -9.63
N GLU A 222 -17.36 2.69 -8.80
CA GLU A 222 -16.28 1.84 -8.33
C GLU A 222 -16.72 0.95 -7.15
N VAL A 223 -16.34 -0.32 -7.23
CA VAL A 223 -16.50 -1.29 -6.16
C VAL A 223 -15.15 -1.98 -5.93
N GLU A 224 -14.56 -1.72 -4.76
CA GLU A 224 -13.30 -2.33 -4.38
C GLU A 224 -13.51 -3.81 -4.00
N VAL A 225 -12.73 -4.69 -4.60
CA VAL A 225 -12.60 -6.10 -4.23
C VAL A 225 -11.59 -6.18 -3.09
N PRO A 226 -12.02 -6.54 -1.87
CA PRO A 226 -11.13 -6.53 -0.72
C PRO A 226 -10.09 -7.65 -0.80
N ALA A 227 -8.93 -7.43 -0.19
CA ALA A 227 -7.99 -8.50 0.06
C ALA A 227 -8.55 -9.50 1.08
N PRO A 228 -8.08 -10.77 1.08
CA PRO A 228 -8.58 -11.80 1.97
C PRO A 228 -8.32 -11.43 3.45
N ASN A 229 -9.34 -11.52 4.27
CA ASN A 229 -9.22 -11.34 5.71
C ASN A 229 -8.67 -12.61 6.40
N CYS A 230 -8.50 -12.59 7.71
CA CYS A 230 -7.98 -13.74 8.46
C CYS A 230 -8.85 -14.99 8.30
N ALA A 231 -10.19 -14.84 8.30
CA ALA A 231 -11.12 -15.96 8.16
C ALA A 231 -11.06 -16.57 6.75
N ASP A 232 -10.94 -15.74 5.69
CA ASP A 232 -10.81 -16.20 4.32
C ASP A 232 -9.51 -17.02 4.14
N ARG A 233 -8.40 -16.56 4.75
CA ARG A 233 -7.12 -17.28 4.71
C ARG A 233 -7.17 -18.58 5.52
N GLU A 234 -7.79 -18.59 6.70
CA GLU A 234 -7.99 -19.80 7.51
C GLU A 234 -8.81 -20.83 6.75
N GLU A 235 -9.89 -20.40 6.08
CA GLU A 235 -10.72 -21.26 5.26
C GLU A 235 -9.95 -21.86 4.08
N PHE A 236 -9.10 -21.05 3.42
CA PHE A 236 -8.22 -21.52 2.36
C PHE A 236 -7.19 -22.55 2.87
N ILE A 237 -6.54 -22.29 4.01
CA ILE A 237 -5.57 -23.23 4.60
C ILE A 237 -6.25 -24.57 4.90
N ARG A 238 -7.46 -24.54 5.47
CA ARG A 238 -8.26 -25.74 5.75
C ARG A 238 -8.62 -26.50 4.49
N TRP A 239 -9.03 -25.81 3.44
CA TRP A 239 -9.29 -26.39 2.12
C TRP A 239 -8.03 -27.00 1.51
N PHE A 240 -6.90 -26.28 1.56
CA PHE A 240 -5.63 -26.75 0.99
C PHE A 240 -5.12 -28.01 1.69
N LYS A 241 -5.37 -28.16 2.98
CA LYS A 241 -5.01 -29.34 3.79
C LYS A 241 -5.91 -30.55 3.54
N ALA A 242 -7.12 -30.35 3.06
CA ALA A 242 -8.09 -31.44 2.87
C ALA A 242 -7.50 -32.53 1.95
N GLY A 243 -7.27 -33.71 2.55
CA GLY A 243 -6.69 -34.86 1.85
C GLY A 243 -5.17 -34.80 1.59
N LYS A 244 -4.42 -33.84 2.19
CA LYS A 244 -2.98 -33.66 1.95
C LYS A 244 -2.24 -33.35 3.25
N THR A 245 -1.06 -33.93 3.44
CA THR A 245 -0.21 -33.68 4.63
C THR A 245 0.51 -32.34 4.47
N LEU A 246 0.22 -31.40 5.34
CA LEU A 246 0.95 -30.15 5.50
C LEU A 246 1.47 -30.07 6.94
N LYS A 247 2.79 -30.01 7.11
CA LYS A 247 3.42 -29.85 8.43
C LYS A 247 3.54 -28.36 8.73
N HIS A 248 2.93 -27.89 9.81
CA HIS A 248 3.06 -26.50 10.29
C HIS A 248 3.06 -26.45 11.82
N GLN A 249 3.73 -25.45 12.37
CA GLN A 249 3.70 -25.14 13.80
C GLN A 249 2.46 -24.29 14.11
N GLY A 250 1.78 -24.59 15.21
CA GLY A 250 0.59 -23.89 15.66
C GLY A 250 -0.72 -24.34 14.98
N SER A 251 -1.78 -23.63 15.24
CA SER A 251 -3.11 -23.85 14.66
C SER A 251 -3.23 -23.22 13.26
N GLU A 252 -4.25 -23.60 12.50
CA GLU A 252 -4.59 -22.97 11.21
C GLU A 252 -4.85 -21.47 11.36
N SER A 253 -5.47 -21.09 12.47
CA SER A 253 -5.72 -19.69 12.82
C SER A 253 -4.42 -18.91 13.05
N ASP A 254 -3.40 -19.54 13.66
CA ASP A 254 -2.10 -18.89 13.86
C ASP A 254 -1.38 -18.68 12.53
N VAL A 255 -1.39 -19.69 11.65
CA VAL A 255 -0.86 -19.54 10.29
C VAL A 255 -1.61 -18.46 9.51
N ALA A 256 -2.94 -18.40 9.62
CA ALA A 256 -3.75 -17.37 8.98
C ALA A 256 -3.44 -15.95 9.48
N LYS A 257 -3.14 -15.79 10.78
CA LYS A 257 -2.70 -14.51 11.35
C LYS A 257 -1.33 -14.10 10.84
N LEU A 258 -0.37 -15.03 10.87
CA LEU A 258 1.01 -14.78 10.40
C LEU A 258 1.09 -14.49 8.90
N THR A 259 0.16 -15.03 8.08
CA THR A 259 0.06 -14.77 6.64
C THR A 259 -0.75 -13.51 6.31
N ALA A 260 -0.98 -12.62 7.27
CA ALA A 260 -1.60 -11.33 7.03
C ALA A 260 -0.82 -10.58 5.92
N GLY A 261 -1.57 -9.99 4.99
CA GLY A 261 -0.99 -9.32 3.82
C GLY A 261 -0.89 -10.19 2.57
N LEU A 262 -0.89 -11.51 2.66
CA LEU A 262 -0.86 -12.37 1.48
C LEU A 262 -2.25 -12.46 0.82
N SER A 263 -2.24 -12.44 -0.53
CA SER A 263 -3.39 -12.90 -1.33
C SER A 263 -3.56 -14.41 -1.20
N ILE A 264 -4.72 -14.94 -1.55
CA ILE A 264 -4.95 -16.39 -1.59
C ILE A 264 -3.99 -17.06 -2.59
N HIS A 265 -3.72 -16.40 -3.71
CA HIS A 265 -2.75 -16.89 -4.70
C HIS A 265 -1.33 -17.02 -4.11
N ALA A 266 -0.85 -15.98 -3.41
CA ALA A 266 0.46 -16.00 -2.76
C ALA A 266 0.52 -17.05 -1.63
N LEU A 267 -0.56 -17.17 -0.86
CA LEU A 267 -0.68 -18.21 0.18
C LEU A 267 -0.66 -19.62 -0.44
N MET A 268 -1.31 -19.83 -1.58
CA MET A 268 -1.24 -21.09 -2.32
C MET A 268 0.20 -21.43 -2.74
N GLN A 269 0.94 -20.44 -3.27
CA GLN A 269 2.33 -20.63 -3.67
C GLN A 269 3.21 -21.02 -2.46
N LEU A 270 3.05 -20.32 -1.34
CA LEU A 270 3.76 -20.63 -0.08
C LEU A 270 3.49 -22.09 0.34
N LEU A 271 2.22 -22.48 0.46
CA LEU A 271 1.84 -23.81 0.92
C LEU A 271 2.25 -24.92 -0.05
N LYS A 272 2.20 -24.66 -1.36
CA LYS A 272 2.72 -25.59 -2.38
C LYS A 272 4.24 -25.78 -2.24
N GLY A 273 5.01 -24.71 -2.01
CA GLY A 273 6.46 -24.75 -1.79
C GLY A 273 6.81 -25.56 -0.56
N VAL A 274 6.21 -25.25 0.59
CA VAL A 274 6.42 -25.97 1.85
C VAL A 274 6.13 -27.47 1.72
N ARG A 275 5.03 -27.81 1.03
CA ARG A 275 4.68 -29.21 0.80
C ARG A 275 5.68 -29.93 -0.10
N HIS A 276 6.13 -29.29 -1.17
CA HIS A 276 7.10 -29.87 -2.12
C HIS A 276 8.44 -30.16 -1.42
N GLU A 277 8.90 -29.24 -0.59
CA GLU A 277 10.15 -29.38 0.17
C GLU A 277 10.02 -30.29 1.40
N ASN A 278 8.81 -30.75 1.72
CA ASN A 278 8.49 -31.52 2.93
C ASN A 278 9.02 -30.87 4.23
N ARG A 279 9.09 -29.54 4.24
CA ARG A 279 9.51 -28.73 5.40
C ARG A 279 8.35 -28.49 6.34
N GLU A 280 8.66 -28.18 7.59
CA GLU A 280 7.69 -27.65 8.53
C GLU A 280 7.57 -26.14 8.36
N LEU A 281 6.35 -25.65 8.23
CA LEU A 281 6.07 -24.23 8.12
C LEU A 281 6.16 -23.57 9.50
N GLY A 282 7.29 -22.93 9.78
CA GLY A 282 7.50 -22.14 11.00
C GLY A 282 7.20 -20.67 10.80
N PRO A 283 7.05 -19.90 11.90
CA PRO A 283 6.76 -18.46 11.86
C PRO A 283 7.77 -17.65 11.02
N GLU A 284 9.05 -17.93 11.15
CA GLU A 284 10.11 -17.21 10.40
C GLU A 284 9.99 -17.38 8.89
N GLY A 285 9.67 -18.59 8.43
CA GLY A 285 9.46 -18.86 6.99
C GLY A 285 8.23 -18.16 6.42
N ILE A 286 7.17 -18.03 7.23
CA ILE A 286 5.96 -17.30 6.86
C ILE A 286 6.28 -15.81 6.74
N VAL A 287 6.92 -15.23 7.75
CA VAL A 287 7.27 -13.80 7.77
C VAL A 287 8.15 -13.44 6.58
N ALA A 288 9.18 -14.25 6.28
CA ALA A 288 10.05 -14.02 5.12
C ALA A 288 9.26 -13.99 3.79
N LYS A 289 8.26 -14.87 3.64
CA LYS A 289 7.42 -14.89 2.42
C LYS A 289 6.44 -13.72 2.34
N VAL A 290 5.93 -13.29 3.48
CA VAL A 290 5.11 -12.05 3.56
C VAL A 290 5.94 -10.84 3.15
N GLU A 291 7.19 -10.75 3.63
CA GLU A 291 8.14 -9.70 3.25
C GLU A 291 8.37 -9.68 1.73
N GLU A 292 8.73 -10.83 1.14
CA GLU A 292 8.94 -10.98 -0.29
C GLU A 292 7.70 -10.54 -1.10
N PHE A 293 6.51 -10.96 -0.66
CA PHE A 293 5.26 -10.60 -1.34
C PHE A 293 5.00 -9.09 -1.28
N ILE A 294 5.14 -8.47 -0.11
CA ILE A 294 4.90 -7.02 0.04
C ILE A 294 5.95 -6.21 -0.76
N GLN A 295 7.21 -6.64 -0.74
CA GLN A 295 8.26 -6.02 -1.55
C GLN A 295 7.97 -6.13 -3.05
N SER A 296 7.45 -7.27 -3.51
CA SER A 296 7.05 -7.44 -4.91
C SER A 296 5.90 -6.51 -5.32
N GLN A 297 4.97 -6.21 -4.40
CA GLN A 297 3.84 -5.31 -4.66
C GLN A 297 4.23 -3.82 -4.64
N LEU A 298 5.15 -3.43 -3.75
CA LEU A 298 5.52 -2.03 -3.53
C LEU A 298 6.84 -1.63 -4.19
N GLY A 299 7.65 -2.61 -4.62
CA GLY A 299 9.01 -2.43 -5.11
C GLY A 299 10.05 -2.48 -3.98
N GLU A 300 11.10 -3.28 -4.15
CA GLU A 300 12.17 -3.51 -3.16
C GLU A 300 12.90 -2.23 -2.72
N GLU A 301 12.97 -1.23 -3.60
CA GLU A 301 13.64 0.03 -3.31
C GLU A 301 12.73 1.08 -2.65
N THR A 302 11.44 0.81 -2.57
CA THR A 302 10.43 1.71 -1.99
C THR A 302 10.17 1.41 -0.52
N VAL A 303 10.19 0.12 -0.16
CA VAL A 303 9.87 -0.36 1.18
C VAL A 303 10.88 -1.43 1.61
N GLU A 304 11.38 -1.30 2.83
CA GLU A 304 12.20 -2.31 3.47
C GLU A 304 11.50 -2.82 4.73
N PHE A 305 11.49 -4.14 4.89
CA PHE A 305 11.14 -4.75 6.16
C PHE A 305 12.33 -4.68 7.09
N LYS A 306 12.13 -4.08 8.25
CA LYS A 306 13.18 -4.00 9.26
C LYS A 306 12.96 -5.10 10.28
N LYS A 307 13.96 -6.01 10.38
CA LYS A 307 14.08 -6.93 11.51
C LYS A 307 15.02 -6.29 12.51
N PRO A 308 14.54 -5.91 13.70
CA PRO A 308 15.42 -5.33 14.70
C PRO A 308 16.51 -6.31 15.10
N SER A 309 17.76 -5.86 15.07
CA SER A 309 18.93 -6.66 15.44
C SER A 309 19.33 -6.51 16.92
N HIS A 310 18.65 -5.61 17.64
CA HIS A 310 18.93 -5.25 19.04
C HIS A 310 17.66 -4.77 19.73
N THR A 311 17.65 -4.82 21.05
CA THR A 311 16.54 -4.45 21.92
C THR A 311 16.85 -3.14 22.67
N LEU A 312 15.89 -2.60 23.42
CA LEU A 312 16.13 -1.42 24.29
C LEU A 312 17.14 -1.71 25.40
N ASP A 313 17.38 -2.97 25.75
CA ASP A 313 18.42 -3.33 26.73
C ASP A 313 19.83 -3.19 26.17
N ASP A 314 19.99 -3.29 24.85
CA ASP A 314 21.26 -3.06 24.16
C ASP A 314 21.58 -1.56 23.96
N VAL A 315 20.60 -0.68 24.19
CA VAL A 315 20.77 0.77 24.10
C VAL A 315 21.42 1.30 25.37
N VAL A 316 22.59 1.90 25.22
CA VAL A 316 23.34 2.53 26.33
C VAL A 316 22.76 3.89 26.65
N GLY A 317 22.65 4.22 27.93
CA GLY A 317 22.09 5.49 28.39
C GLY A 317 20.61 5.66 28.05
N PHE A 318 20.18 6.89 27.88
CA PHE A 318 18.81 7.26 27.57
C PHE A 318 17.76 6.71 28.55
N SER A 319 18.11 6.58 29.81
CA SER A 319 17.32 5.89 30.84
C SER A 319 15.89 6.42 30.93
N ARG A 320 15.71 7.75 30.93
CA ARG A 320 14.40 8.39 30.94
C ARG A 320 13.60 8.11 29.68
N LEU A 321 14.25 8.14 28.53
CA LEU A 321 13.59 7.85 27.25
C LEU A 321 13.18 6.39 27.18
N LYS A 322 14.04 5.45 27.58
CA LYS A 322 13.71 4.01 27.61
C LYS A 322 12.50 3.71 28.50
N SER A 323 12.46 4.29 29.72
CA SER A 323 11.28 4.15 30.60
C SER A 323 10.02 4.68 29.92
N PHE A 324 10.07 5.87 29.30
CA PHE A 324 8.93 6.43 28.58
C PHE A 324 8.47 5.54 27.41
N LEU A 325 9.42 4.99 26.64
CA LEU A 325 9.08 4.10 25.52
C LEU A 325 8.37 2.85 26.03
N ARG A 326 8.88 2.19 27.07
CA ARG A 326 8.30 0.95 27.64
C ARG A 326 6.98 1.16 28.36
N GLU A 327 6.88 2.21 29.16
CA GLU A 327 5.73 2.45 30.03
C GLU A 327 4.55 3.10 29.30
N GLU A 328 4.82 3.86 28.23
CA GLU A 328 3.77 4.64 27.59
C GLU A 328 3.66 4.47 26.07
N LEU A 329 4.76 4.56 25.35
CA LEU A 329 4.67 4.58 23.89
C LEU A 329 4.30 3.20 23.34
N ILE A 330 5.03 2.16 23.77
CA ILE A 330 4.78 0.78 23.35
C ILE A 330 3.34 0.35 23.70
N PRO A 331 2.84 0.50 24.94
CA PRO A 331 1.45 0.15 25.25
C PRO A 331 0.44 0.92 24.41
N ARG A 332 0.66 2.20 24.13
CA ARG A 332 -0.27 3.00 23.30
C ARG A 332 -0.25 2.62 21.83
N PHE A 333 0.84 2.07 21.32
CA PHE A 333 0.89 1.49 19.98
C PHE A 333 0.20 0.13 19.92
N GLN A 334 0.15 -0.59 21.02
CA GLN A 334 -0.54 -1.88 21.12
C GLN A 334 -2.06 -1.76 21.34
N MET A 335 -2.56 -0.57 21.70
CA MET A 335 -3.99 -0.31 21.84
C MET A 335 -4.72 -0.42 20.50
N ASP A 336 -5.99 -0.84 20.56
CA ASP A 336 -6.89 -0.86 19.42
C ASP A 336 -7.86 0.33 19.47
N GLY A 337 -8.36 0.72 18.30
CA GLY A 337 -9.44 1.71 18.19
C GLY A 337 -8.98 3.18 18.21
N PRO A 338 -9.93 4.11 18.42
CA PRO A 338 -9.70 5.54 18.22
C PRO A 338 -8.76 6.18 19.26
N GLU A 339 -8.54 5.51 20.39
CA GLU A 339 -7.67 5.98 21.49
C GLU A 339 -6.18 5.70 21.21
N ALA A 340 -5.90 4.82 20.22
CA ALA A 340 -4.54 4.53 19.80
C ALA A 340 -3.87 5.79 19.23
N LEU A 341 -2.55 5.91 19.46
CA LEU A 341 -1.77 6.96 18.83
C LEU A 341 -1.71 6.76 17.32
N PRO A 342 -1.95 7.77 16.49
CA PRO A 342 -1.74 7.68 15.05
C PRO A 342 -0.26 7.60 14.69
N GLY A 343 0.63 8.14 15.54
CA GLY A 343 2.05 8.15 15.34
C GLY A 343 2.80 9.02 16.32
N ALA A 344 4.11 9.12 16.11
CA ALA A 344 5.00 10.00 16.86
C ALA A 344 6.09 10.56 15.94
N ALA A 345 6.60 11.74 16.28
CA ALA A 345 7.80 12.29 15.67
C ALA A 345 8.96 12.26 16.66
N VAL A 346 10.13 11.92 16.18
CA VAL A 346 11.38 11.89 16.95
C VAL A 346 12.29 12.97 16.43
N SER A 347 12.71 13.88 17.28
CA SER A 347 13.55 14.99 16.88
C SER A 347 14.79 15.10 17.76
N GLY A 348 15.90 15.53 17.18
CA GLY A 348 17.16 15.73 17.90
C GLY A 348 18.34 15.90 16.98
N PRO A 349 19.52 16.24 17.53
CA PRO A 349 20.69 16.54 16.72
C PRO A 349 21.17 15.33 15.90
N ILE A 350 21.89 15.61 14.81
CA ILE A 350 22.56 14.59 14.00
C ILE A 350 23.52 13.79 14.88
N GLY A 351 23.51 12.44 14.72
CA GLY A 351 24.36 11.54 15.52
C GLY A 351 23.83 11.27 16.93
N GLY A 352 22.64 11.77 17.30
CA GLY A 352 22.04 11.56 18.63
C GLY A 352 21.52 10.13 18.89
N GLY A 353 21.55 9.21 17.90
CA GLY A 353 21.11 7.81 18.07
C GLY A 353 19.63 7.57 17.82
N LYS A 354 18.90 8.50 17.20
CA LYS A 354 17.45 8.41 16.95
C LYS A 354 17.04 7.09 16.30
N THR A 355 17.62 6.78 15.16
CA THR A 355 17.32 5.56 14.39
C THR A 355 17.59 4.30 15.21
N PHE A 356 18.75 4.23 15.89
CA PHE A 356 19.15 3.09 16.70
C PHE A 356 18.18 2.80 17.85
N ILE A 357 17.74 3.84 18.58
CA ILE A 357 16.80 3.70 19.71
C ILE A 357 15.43 3.20 19.21
N PHE A 358 14.95 3.72 18.08
CA PHE A 358 13.64 3.37 17.58
C PHE A 358 13.61 2.03 16.84
N GLU A 359 14.73 1.60 16.28
CA GLU A 359 14.92 0.21 15.85
C GLU A 359 14.88 -0.75 17.06
N ALA A 360 15.54 -0.41 18.14
CA ALA A 360 15.49 -1.19 19.39
C ALA A 360 14.07 -1.25 19.98
N MET A 361 13.34 -0.13 19.97
CA MET A 361 11.94 -0.10 20.40
C MET A 361 11.06 -1.01 19.53
N SER A 362 11.29 -1.05 18.24
CA SER A 362 10.49 -1.86 17.33
C SER A 362 10.66 -3.37 17.58
N ALA A 363 11.78 -3.80 18.19
CA ALA A 363 11.97 -5.18 18.64
C ALA A 363 10.97 -5.60 19.74
N GLU A 364 10.50 -4.64 20.54
CA GLU A 364 9.57 -4.89 21.65
C GLU A 364 8.09 -4.77 21.23
N LEU A 365 7.81 -4.32 19.99
CA LEU A 365 6.43 -4.03 19.54
C LEU A 365 5.66 -5.24 19.04
N ASP A 366 6.29 -6.37 18.75
CA ASP A 366 5.63 -7.56 18.16
C ASP A 366 4.73 -7.22 16.96
N MET A 367 5.20 -6.35 16.08
CA MET A 367 4.50 -5.95 14.86
C MET A 367 5.45 -5.80 13.67
N VAL A 368 4.89 -5.79 12.47
CA VAL A 368 5.65 -5.58 11.23
C VAL A 368 6.17 -4.14 11.18
N VAL A 369 7.46 -3.98 10.92
CA VAL A 369 8.09 -2.67 10.74
C VAL A 369 8.43 -2.46 9.28
N LEU A 370 7.79 -1.47 8.67
CA LEU A 370 8.02 -1.04 7.29
C LEU A 370 8.82 0.27 7.28
N VAL A 371 10.00 0.24 6.69
CA VAL A 371 10.78 1.46 6.44
C VAL A 371 10.47 1.93 5.02
N ILE A 372 9.91 3.13 4.91
CA ILE A 372 9.68 3.75 3.60
C ILE A 372 10.94 4.50 3.19
N LYS A 373 11.46 4.16 2.01
CA LYS A 373 12.68 4.74 1.42
C LYS A 373 12.35 5.55 0.17
N ASN A 374 13.21 6.53 -0.13
CA ASN A 374 13.26 7.22 -1.43
C ASN A 374 11.92 7.72 -1.98
N ILE A 375 11.06 8.24 -1.09
CA ILE A 375 9.73 8.72 -1.44
C ILE A 375 9.79 9.74 -2.60
N ARG A 376 10.81 10.61 -2.64
CA ARG A 376 10.91 11.69 -3.63
C ARG A 376 11.41 11.26 -5.00
N SER A 377 12.31 10.29 -5.10
CA SER A 377 13.03 10.01 -6.36
C SER A 377 12.33 9.03 -7.29
N LYS A 378 11.58 8.05 -6.76
CA LYS A 378 10.98 6.96 -7.54
C LYS A 378 9.47 7.03 -7.72
N TRP A 379 8.80 7.83 -6.92
CA TRP A 379 7.35 7.95 -6.98
C TRP A 379 6.90 8.98 -8.05
N PHE A 380 7.84 9.40 -8.91
CA PHE A 380 7.58 10.35 -10.00
C PHE A 380 6.84 9.64 -11.14
N GLY A 381 5.58 9.99 -11.39
CA GLY A 381 4.75 9.45 -12.47
C GLY A 381 3.82 8.28 -12.10
N GLU A 382 4.15 7.47 -11.08
CA GLU A 382 3.33 6.33 -10.62
C GLU A 382 2.81 6.52 -9.18
N THR A 383 2.86 7.73 -8.68
CA THR A 383 2.58 8.08 -7.27
C THR A 383 1.23 7.54 -6.80
N ASP A 384 0.18 7.71 -7.59
CA ASP A 384 -1.18 7.32 -7.21
C ASP A 384 -1.32 5.81 -7.06
N MET A 385 -0.76 5.04 -7.98
CA MET A 385 -0.78 3.58 -7.95
C MET A 385 0.00 3.00 -6.76
N ILE A 386 1.22 3.51 -6.50
CA ILE A 386 2.03 3.04 -5.37
C ILE A 386 1.32 3.30 -4.04
N PHE A 387 0.66 4.48 -3.88
CA PHE A 387 -0.12 4.77 -2.68
C PHE A 387 -1.35 3.88 -2.54
N GLU A 388 -2.05 3.57 -3.61
CA GLU A 388 -3.17 2.65 -3.58
C GLU A 388 -2.73 1.23 -3.22
N ARG A 389 -1.61 0.77 -3.77
CA ARG A 389 -0.99 -0.51 -3.40
C ARG A 389 -0.55 -0.51 -1.92
N LEU A 390 0.12 0.54 -1.46
CA LEU A 390 0.51 0.68 -0.06
C LEU A 390 -0.72 0.65 0.86
N ARG A 391 -1.77 1.40 0.54
CA ARG A 391 -3.02 1.41 1.31
C ARG A 391 -3.66 0.02 1.36
N ARG A 392 -3.70 -0.71 0.24
CA ARG A 392 -4.20 -2.09 0.20
C ARG A 392 -3.40 -3.01 1.10
N VAL A 393 -2.07 -2.97 1.00
CA VAL A 393 -1.18 -3.75 1.89
C VAL A 393 -1.45 -3.40 3.35
N LEU A 394 -1.50 -2.12 3.71
CA LEU A 394 -1.77 -1.68 5.08
C LEU A 394 -3.15 -2.12 5.60
N ASN A 395 -4.15 -2.17 4.73
CA ASN A 395 -5.48 -2.68 5.09
C ASN A 395 -5.52 -4.18 5.37
N THR A 396 -4.55 -4.93 4.87
CA THR A 396 -4.46 -6.39 5.06
C THR A 396 -3.62 -6.79 6.27
N LEU A 397 -2.68 -5.95 6.67
CA LEU A 397 -1.86 -6.17 7.85
C LEU A 397 -2.67 -5.93 9.13
N SER A 398 -2.42 -6.73 10.16
CA SER A 398 -3.10 -6.59 11.46
C SER A 398 -2.66 -5.31 12.18
N LYS A 399 -1.35 -5.18 12.41
CA LYS A 399 -0.70 -3.98 12.95
C LYS A 399 0.64 -3.78 12.25
N VAL A 400 0.97 -2.52 11.94
CA VAL A 400 2.20 -2.16 11.27
C VAL A 400 2.75 -0.83 11.77
N LEU A 401 4.05 -0.78 12.00
CA LEU A 401 4.79 0.44 12.25
C LEU A 401 5.42 0.92 10.93
N ILE A 402 5.06 2.08 10.46
CA ILE A 402 5.72 2.73 9.33
C ILE A 402 6.78 3.68 9.87
N PHE A 403 8.03 3.38 9.56
CA PHE A 403 9.17 4.19 9.94
C PHE A 403 9.68 4.98 8.74
N ILE A 404 9.82 6.30 8.92
CA ILE A 404 10.39 7.21 7.92
C ILE A 404 11.57 7.94 8.59
N ASP A 405 12.78 7.58 8.17
CA ASP A 405 13.98 8.28 8.62
C ASP A 405 14.23 9.52 7.74
N GLU A 406 14.95 10.48 8.27
CA GLU A 406 15.19 11.79 7.63
C GLU A 406 13.89 12.41 7.06
N ALA A 407 12.82 12.35 7.85
CA ALA A 407 11.48 12.73 7.41
C ALA A 407 11.40 14.18 6.92
N ASP A 408 12.26 15.07 7.40
CA ASP A 408 12.41 16.45 6.91
C ASP A 408 12.88 16.48 5.44
N THR A 409 13.73 15.56 5.03
CA THR A 409 14.18 15.42 3.65
C THR A 409 13.12 14.79 2.77
N GLN A 410 12.41 13.78 3.29
CA GLN A 410 11.42 13.02 2.52
C GLN A 410 10.04 13.69 2.45
N LEU A 411 9.61 14.34 3.52
CA LEU A 411 8.29 14.97 3.70
C LEU A 411 8.37 16.47 4.01
N GLY A 412 9.52 17.08 3.79
CA GLY A 412 9.81 18.48 4.13
C GLY A 412 8.84 19.46 3.50
N GLY A 413 8.82 20.65 4.09
CA GLY A 413 7.87 21.72 3.79
C GLY A 413 7.77 22.05 2.31
N VAL A 414 6.56 22.36 1.91
CA VAL A 414 6.20 22.79 0.57
C VAL A 414 6.58 24.26 0.45
N ASP A 415 7.85 24.54 0.14
CA ASP A 415 8.26 25.89 -0.22
C ASP A 415 7.71 26.29 -1.60
N ALA A 416 7.66 27.58 -1.89
CA ALA A 416 7.09 28.13 -3.13
C ALA A 416 7.75 27.61 -4.43
N GLY A 417 8.87 26.87 -4.32
CA GLY A 417 9.59 26.22 -5.43
C GLY A 417 9.42 24.70 -5.51
N SER A 418 8.65 24.07 -4.60
CA SER A 418 8.46 22.62 -4.66
C SER A 418 7.54 22.22 -5.82
N HIS A 419 7.92 21.17 -6.57
CA HIS A 419 7.12 20.67 -7.69
C HIS A 419 5.75 20.15 -7.21
N ASP A 420 4.71 20.30 -8.02
CA ASP A 420 3.33 19.85 -7.73
C ASP A 420 3.27 18.38 -7.31
N THR A 421 4.19 17.56 -7.80
CA THR A 421 4.31 16.14 -7.45
C THR A 421 4.68 15.94 -5.98
N GLU A 422 5.59 16.75 -5.42
CA GLU A 422 5.97 16.68 -4.01
C GLU A 422 4.81 17.07 -3.08
N ARG A 423 4.00 18.05 -3.51
CA ARG A 423 2.79 18.46 -2.79
C ARG A 423 1.75 17.34 -2.75
N ARG A 424 1.53 16.67 -3.89
CA ARG A 424 0.60 15.53 -3.99
C ARG A 424 1.05 14.38 -3.10
N LEU A 425 2.34 14.05 -3.13
CA LEU A 425 2.94 13.00 -2.33
C LEU A 425 2.74 13.24 -0.83
N THR A 426 3.16 14.40 -0.34
CA THR A 426 3.00 14.79 1.07
C THR A 426 1.53 14.80 1.47
N GLY A 427 0.64 15.31 0.60
CA GLY A 427 -0.81 15.33 0.81
C GLY A 427 -1.41 13.92 0.95
N LYS A 428 -0.96 12.94 0.16
CA LYS A 428 -1.43 11.56 0.26
C LYS A 428 -0.98 10.88 1.55
N ILE A 429 0.28 11.03 1.96
CA ILE A 429 0.74 10.53 3.26
C ILE A 429 -0.05 11.17 4.40
N GLN A 430 -0.29 12.48 4.35
CA GLN A 430 -1.12 13.17 5.33
C GLN A 430 -2.55 12.65 5.37
N SER A 431 -3.14 12.32 4.22
CA SER A 431 -4.46 11.70 4.13
C SER A 431 -4.47 10.31 4.79
N MET A 432 -3.46 9.48 4.53
CA MET A 432 -3.34 8.16 5.16
C MET A 432 -3.14 8.26 6.67
N MET A 433 -2.33 9.20 7.17
CA MET A 433 -2.15 9.45 8.60
C MET A 433 -3.46 9.85 9.30
N SER A 434 -4.39 10.45 8.56
CA SER A 434 -5.67 10.91 9.06
C SER A 434 -6.82 9.95 8.80
N ASP A 435 -6.57 8.82 8.13
CA ASP A 435 -7.61 7.86 7.76
C ASP A 435 -8.09 7.10 9.01
N PRO A 436 -9.38 7.25 9.39
CA PRO A 436 -9.93 6.57 10.56
C PRO A 436 -9.87 5.04 10.44
N THR A 437 -9.87 4.48 9.24
CA THR A 437 -9.82 3.03 9.00
C THR A 437 -8.47 2.42 9.31
N LEU A 438 -7.41 3.22 9.26
CA LEU A 438 -6.03 2.81 9.57
C LEU A 438 -5.68 3.06 11.05
N ARG A 439 -6.50 3.81 11.78
CA ARG A 439 -6.21 4.16 13.18
C ARG A 439 -6.27 2.94 14.09
N GLY A 440 -5.25 2.78 14.94
CA GLY A 440 -5.08 1.60 15.80
C GLY A 440 -4.49 0.38 15.09
N ARG A 441 -4.23 0.49 13.77
CA ARG A 441 -3.60 -0.56 12.95
C ARG A 441 -2.29 -0.10 12.34
N VAL A 442 -2.21 1.15 11.87
CA VAL A 442 -1.02 1.74 11.27
C VAL A 442 -0.50 2.85 12.15
N PHE A 443 0.76 2.75 12.54
CA PHE A 443 1.47 3.73 13.37
C PHE A 443 2.58 4.38 12.57
N TRP A 444 2.64 5.71 12.59
CA TRP A 444 3.62 6.48 11.86
C TRP A 444 4.71 6.96 12.80
N LEU A 445 5.95 6.57 12.54
CA LEU A 445 7.11 7.01 13.29
C LEU A 445 8.06 7.78 12.39
N LEU A 446 8.16 9.09 12.60
CA LEU A 446 8.98 9.98 11.80
C LEU A 446 10.22 10.38 12.58
N ALA A 447 11.42 10.08 12.09
CA ALA A 447 12.67 10.56 12.66
C ALA A 447 13.22 11.72 11.84
N THR A 448 13.65 12.79 12.51
CA THR A 448 14.20 13.98 11.85
C THR A 448 15.20 14.72 12.74
N ALA A 449 16.19 15.34 12.13
CA ALA A 449 17.04 16.31 12.80
C ALA A 449 16.48 17.74 12.71
N ARG A 450 15.55 18.00 11.78
CA ARG A 450 15.04 19.34 11.48
C ARG A 450 13.51 19.35 11.53
N ILE A 451 12.97 19.17 12.73
CA ILE A 451 11.51 19.09 12.98
C ILE A 451 10.74 20.30 12.43
N HIS A 452 11.36 21.49 12.41
CA HIS A 452 10.77 22.71 11.90
C HIS A 452 10.49 22.68 10.39
N LEU A 453 11.21 21.81 9.63
CA LEU A 453 10.99 21.63 8.19
C LEU A 453 9.85 20.66 7.85
N LEU A 454 9.39 19.85 8.82
CA LEU A 454 8.18 19.05 8.59
C LEU A 454 6.97 19.97 8.43
N SER A 455 6.13 19.64 7.45
CA SER A 455 4.87 20.38 7.21
C SER A 455 4.08 20.57 8.51
N PRO A 456 3.55 21.78 8.78
CA PRO A 456 2.68 22.05 9.92
C PRO A 456 1.50 21.06 9.99
N ASP A 457 0.98 20.63 8.85
CA ASP A 457 -0.11 19.66 8.79
C ASP A 457 0.27 18.26 9.30
N ILE A 458 1.52 17.84 9.12
CA ILE A 458 2.02 16.58 9.68
C ILE A 458 2.17 16.72 11.20
N ARG A 459 2.62 17.88 11.67
CA ARG A 459 2.88 18.17 13.10
C ARG A 459 1.63 18.53 13.90
N ARG A 460 0.46 18.63 13.28
CA ARG A 460 -0.78 18.95 14.01
C ARG A 460 -1.27 17.76 14.85
N PRO A 461 -2.06 18.03 15.93
CA PRO A 461 -2.74 16.99 16.70
C PRO A 461 -3.61 16.07 15.81
N GLY A 462 -3.74 14.81 16.19
CA GLY A 462 -4.44 13.77 15.40
C GLY A 462 -3.58 13.10 14.33
N ARG A 463 -2.30 13.48 14.25
CA ARG A 463 -1.25 12.85 13.42
C ARG A 463 -0.02 12.59 14.30
N VAL A 464 1.19 12.76 13.78
CA VAL A 464 2.41 12.57 14.59
C VAL A 464 2.66 13.70 15.60
N GLY A 465 1.98 14.83 15.47
CA GLY A 465 2.08 15.96 16.39
C GLY A 465 1.52 15.72 17.80
N ASP A 466 0.76 14.65 18.00
CA ASP A 466 0.29 14.24 19.34
C ASP A 466 1.46 13.89 20.26
N LEU A 467 2.56 13.40 19.69
CA LEU A 467 3.75 13.03 20.41
C LEU A 467 5.02 13.37 19.64
N ILE A 468 5.73 14.41 20.09
CA ILE A 468 7.06 14.77 19.59
C ILE A 468 8.07 14.50 20.70
N ILE A 469 8.99 13.58 20.44
CA ILE A 469 9.96 13.02 21.38
C ILE A 469 11.34 13.60 21.06
N PRO A 470 11.99 14.32 22.01
CA PRO A 470 13.36 14.75 21.85
C PRO A 470 14.33 13.60 22.15
N VAL A 471 15.29 13.38 21.27
CA VAL A 471 16.46 12.52 21.50
C VAL A 471 17.67 13.44 21.54
N LEU A 472 18.20 13.64 22.74
CA LEU A 472 19.26 14.60 23.02
C LEU A 472 20.60 13.90 23.19
N ASP A 473 21.69 14.66 23.18
CA ASP A 473 23.00 14.12 23.53
C ASP A 473 23.01 13.67 25.00
N PRO A 474 23.77 12.60 25.34
CA PRO A 474 23.80 12.08 26.69
C PRO A 474 24.42 13.08 27.68
N GLU A 475 23.75 13.32 28.82
CA GLU A 475 24.18 14.18 29.89
C GLU A 475 24.08 13.44 31.24
N GLY A 476 24.84 13.91 32.25
CA GLY A 476 24.78 13.34 33.59
C GLY A 476 25.07 11.85 33.65
N GLU A 477 24.16 11.07 34.26
CA GLU A 477 24.36 9.61 34.42
C GLU A 477 24.31 8.86 33.06
N ASP A 478 23.48 9.30 32.13
CA ASP A 478 23.47 8.70 30.78
C ASP A 478 24.86 8.86 30.11
N ARG A 479 25.52 10.01 30.26
CA ARG A 479 26.89 10.20 29.75
C ARG A 479 27.89 9.31 30.49
N ALA A 480 27.76 9.16 31.79
CA ALA A 480 28.60 8.25 32.57
C ALA A 480 28.45 6.78 32.09
N GLU A 481 27.22 6.36 31.74
CA GLU A 481 26.98 5.04 31.15
C GLU A 481 27.67 4.90 29.77
N PHE A 482 27.62 5.92 28.92
CA PHE A 482 28.33 5.91 27.63
C PHE A 482 29.85 5.83 27.82
N ILE A 483 30.42 6.51 28.81
CA ILE A 483 31.84 6.44 29.12
C ILE A 483 32.22 5.02 29.56
N ARG A 484 31.47 4.42 30.49
CA ARG A 484 31.70 3.03 30.93
C ARG A 484 31.58 2.05 29.73
N TRP A 485 30.56 2.21 28.92
CA TRP A 485 30.36 1.38 27.72
C TRP A 485 31.48 1.52 26.69
N MET A 486 31.95 2.74 26.47
CA MET A 486 33.05 3.05 25.53
C MET A 486 34.33 2.28 25.92
N ALA A 487 34.64 2.21 27.21
CA ALA A 487 35.81 1.58 27.77
C ALA A 487 35.65 0.07 28.04
N ALA A 488 34.43 -0.42 28.09
CA ALA A 488 34.13 -1.81 28.47
C ALA A 488 34.83 -2.83 27.58
N GLY A 489 35.59 -3.75 28.21
CA GLY A 489 36.34 -4.80 27.55
C GLY A 489 37.66 -4.36 26.89
N VAL A 490 37.94 -3.08 26.87
CA VAL A 490 39.11 -2.48 26.21
C VAL A 490 40.15 -2.00 27.24
N VAL A 491 39.70 -1.58 28.43
CA VAL A 491 40.53 -1.06 29.51
C VAL A 491 40.74 -2.12 30.59
N ASP A 492 41.84 -1.98 31.31
CA ASP A 492 42.13 -2.85 32.45
C ASP A 492 41.45 -2.30 33.71
N GLY A 493 40.37 -2.94 34.14
CA GLY A 493 39.52 -2.49 35.25
C GLY A 493 38.34 -1.58 34.77
N GLU A 494 37.61 -1.04 35.74
CA GLU A 494 36.51 -0.08 35.47
C GLU A 494 37.06 1.32 35.30
N ILE A 495 36.53 2.05 34.32
CA ILE A 495 36.86 3.45 34.14
C ILE A 495 36.04 4.31 35.13
N ASP A 496 36.72 5.16 35.86
CA ASP A 496 36.07 6.22 36.62
C ASP A 496 35.58 7.30 35.65
N ALA A 497 34.26 7.32 35.40
CA ALA A 497 33.65 8.20 34.43
C ALA A 497 33.91 9.69 34.77
N THR A 498 34.06 10.03 36.05
CA THR A 498 34.30 11.43 36.47
C THR A 498 35.61 12.00 35.95
N ARG A 499 36.62 11.16 35.68
CA ARG A 499 37.93 11.61 35.18
C ARG A 499 37.95 12.07 33.73
N VAL A 500 36.98 11.61 32.95
CA VAL A 500 36.86 11.93 31.50
C VAL A 500 35.55 12.64 31.19
N ASP A 501 34.72 12.95 32.19
CA ASP A 501 33.43 13.58 32.02
C ASP A 501 33.55 14.96 31.33
N GLU A 502 34.47 15.79 31.79
CA GLU A 502 34.69 17.12 31.24
C GLU A 502 35.17 17.07 29.79
N ALA A 503 36.09 16.13 29.48
CA ALA A 503 36.63 15.94 28.12
C ALA A 503 35.60 15.39 27.13
N THR A 504 34.53 14.75 27.60
CA THR A 504 33.46 14.19 26.78
C THR A 504 32.18 15.02 26.77
N GLN A 505 32.24 16.23 27.32
CA GLN A 505 31.10 17.14 27.32
C GLN A 505 30.66 17.48 25.88
N GLY A 506 29.35 17.37 25.59
CA GLY A 506 28.80 17.62 24.26
C GLY A 506 29.03 16.52 23.23
N TYR A 507 29.57 15.38 23.65
CA TYR A 507 29.70 14.23 22.77
C TYR A 507 28.33 13.60 22.47
N SER A 508 28.11 13.26 21.20
CA SER A 508 26.93 12.53 20.78
C SER A 508 27.09 11.02 20.99
N ALA A 509 25.98 10.29 20.95
CA ALA A 509 26.03 8.82 20.94
C ALA A 509 26.94 8.26 19.83
N ALA A 510 26.91 8.89 18.64
CA ALA A 510 27.79 8.52 17.52
C ALA A 510 29.27 8.81 17.80
N ALA A 511 29.60 9.90 18.50
CA ALA A 511 30.97 10.21 18.90
C ALA A 511 31.52 9.17 19.87
N PHE A 512 30.73 8.78 20.88
CA PHE A 512 31.12 7.68 21.79
C PHE A 512 31.33 6.36 21.05
N ALA A 513 30.48 6.04 20.07
CA ALA A 513 30.65 4.83 19.26
C ALA A 513 31.93 4.88 18.40
N SER A 514 32.27 6.04 17.84
CA SER A 514 33.50 6.25 17.08
C SER A 514 34.73 6.01 17.95
N ILE A 515 34.80 6.67 19.12
CA ILE A 515 35.92 6.50 20.04
C ILE A 515 36.04 5.04 20.52
N ARG A 516 34.91 4.39 20.84
CA ARG A 516 34.93 2.97 21.19
C ARG A 516 35.55 2.11 20.09
N SER A 517 35.23 2.37 18.83
CA SER A 517 35.80 1.66 17.69
C SER A 517 37.33 1.87 17.60
N GLU A 518 37.77 3.11 17.83
CA GLU A 518 39.19 3.48 17.82
C GLU A 518 39.97 2.83 18.98
N LEU A 519 39.42 2.88 20.19
CA LEU A 519 39.99 2.19 21.36
C LEU A 519 40.11 0.68 21.13
N LYS A 520 39.11 0.04 20.55
CA LYS A 520 39.16 -1.39 20.18
C LYS A 520 40.27 -1.67 19.16
N ALA A 521 40.40 -0.82 18.14
CA ALA A 521 41.46 -0.96 17.14
C ALA A 521 42.85 -0.80 17.76
N LEU A 522 43.01 0.18 18.66
CA LEU A 522 44.28 0.41 19.38
C LEU A 522 44.64 -0.77 20.30
N ALA A 523 43.68 -1.29 21.05
CA ALA A 523 43.88 -2.46 21.93
C ALA A 523 44.29 -3.71 21.13
N ARG A 524 43.66 -3.95 19.97
CA ARG A 524 44.02 -5.03 19.04
C ARG A 524 45.45 -4.87 18.51
N ARG A 525 45.82 -3.64 18.09
CA ARG A 525 47.16 -3.35 17.58
C ARG A 525 48.24 -3.56 18.65
N LYS A 526 47.94 -3.27 19.92
CA LYS A 526 48.87 -3.42 21.04
C LYS A 526 48.80 -4.82 21.65
N GLU A 527 47.88 -5.68 21.21
CA GLU A 527 47.65 -7.03 21.75
C GLU A 527 47.47 -7.09 23.27
N ARG A 528 46.98 -5.99 23.86
CA ARG A 528 46.71 -5.87 25.30
C ARG A 528 45.59 -4.88 25.57
N LYS A 529 45.08 -4.88 26.78
CA LYS A 529 44.18 -3.85 27.28
C LYS A 529 44.91 -2.50 27.44
N LEU A 530 44.16 -1.44 27.28
CA LEU A 530 44.68 -0.08 27.34
C LEU A 530 44.69 0.43 28.76
N SER A 531 45.66 1.32 29.06
CA SER A 531 45.69 2.09 30.31
C SER A 531 44.73 3.28 30.23
N LEU A 532 44.38 3.85 31.40
CA LEU A 532 43.53 5.04 31.45
C LEU A 532 44.17 6.22 30.70
N SER A 533 45.50 6.39 30.78
CA SER A 533 46.21 7.48 30.05
C SER A 533 46.04 7.33 28.54
N GLU A 534 46.11 6.09 27.99
CA GLU A 534 45.93 5.86 26.57
C GLU A 534 44.48 6.15 26.11
N VAL A 535 43.48 5.87 26.94
CA VAL A 535 42.09 6.25 26.69
C VAL A 535 41.93 7.78 26.68
N THR A 536 42.54 8.45 27.67
CA THR A 536 42.48 9.92 27.76
C THR A 536 43.18 10.58 26.56
N GLU A 537 44.32 10.03 26.09
CA GLU A 537 45.00 10.49 24.88
C GLU A 537 44.09 10.38 23.64
N VAL A 538 43.41 9.26 23.44
CA VAL A 538 42.47 9.08 22.32
C VAL A 538 41.31 10.07 22.42
N ILE A 539 40.76 10.30 23.60
CA ILE A 539 39.68 11.27 23.78
C ILE A 539 40.14 12.70 23.48
N HIS A 540 41.35 13.08 23.91
CA HIS A 540 41.90 14.42 23.67
C HIS A 540 42.33 14.64 22.20
N ASP A 541 42.71 13.58 21.49
CA ASP A 541 43.03 13.63 20.05
C ASP A 541 41.76 13.73 19.20
N HIS A 542 40.62 13.30 19.72
CA HIS A 542 39.34 13.34 19.01
C HIS A 542 38.75 14.77 18.99
N LEU A 543 38.77 15.38 17.80
CA LEU A 543 38.13 16.68 17.59
C LEU A 543 36.66 16.51 17.19
N THR A 544 35.76 17.18 17.91
CA THR A 544 34.35 17.23 17.48
C THR A 544 34.22 18.05 16.19
N PRO A 545 33.39 17.59 15.24
CA PRO A 545 33.16 18.33 14.00
C PRO A 545 32.69 19.77 14.22
N THR A 546 33.07 20.70 13.33
CA THR A 546 32.71 22.15 13.41
C THR A 546 31.23 22.43 13.11
N ILE A 547 30.34 21.52 13.44
CA ILE A 547 28.87 21.62 13.26
C ILE A 547 28.15 21.85 14.61
N SER A 548 28.86 22.30 15.62
CA SER A 548 28.31 22.50 16.98
C SER A 548 27.07 23.41 16.98
N ASP A 549 27.12 24.53 16.25
CA ASP A 549 26.02 25.48 16.19
C ASP A 549 24.78 24.87 15.47
N VAL A 550 24.97 24.08 14.41
CA VAL A 550 23.88 23.36 13.73
C VAL A 550 23.26 22.32 14.66
N ARG A 551 24.09 21.58 15.38
CA ARG A 551 23.60 20.59 16.37
C ARG A 551 22.87 21.25 17.50
N ARG A 552 23.38 22.39 18.00
CA ARG A 552 22.71 23.19 19.06
C ARG A 552 21.35 23.70 18.57
N TYR A 553 21.28 24.18 17.33
CA TYR A 553 20.03 24.59 16.71
C TYR A 553 19.01 23.42 16.66
N GLN A 554 19.45 22.25 16.25
CA GLN A 554 18.62 21.03 16.19
C GLN A 554 18.14 20.59 17.58
N THR A 555 19.00 20.68 18.58
CA THR A 555 18.65 20.43 20.00
C THR A 555 17.58 21.39 20.50
N LEU A 556 17.73 22.69 20.25
CA LEU A 556 16.75 23.71 20.65
C LEU A 556 15.41 23.49 19.94
N GLN A 557 15.42 23.15 18.65
CA GLN A 557 14.21 22.79 17.90
C GLN A 557 13.53 21.57 18.52
N ALA A 558 14.27 20.55 18.90
CA ALA A 558 13.71 19.35 19.53
C ALA A 558 13.07 19.67 20.89
N LEU A 559 13.74 20.48 21.73
CA LEU A 559 13.24 20.89 23.03
C LEU A 559 11.98 21.76 22.93
N LEU A 560 11.97 22.75 22.04
CA LEU A 560 10.86 23.68 21.87
C LEU A 560 9.61 23.02 21.27
N ASN A 561 9.78 22.00 20.42
CA ASN A 561 8.69 21.23 19.81
C ASN A 561 8.27 20.02 20.66
N CYS A 562 8.94 19.71 21.76
CA CYS A 562 8.59 18.62 22.65
C CYS A 562 7.18 18.78 23.20
N THR A 563 6.36 17.71 23.11
CA THR A 563 4.95 17.74 23.54
C THR A 563 4.70 17.18 24.93
N ARG A 564 5.74 16.67 25.62
CA ARG A 564 5.64 16.10 26.97
C ARG A 564 6.74 16.66 27.89
N ARG A 565 6.35 17.36 28.96
CA ARG A 565 7.31 17.97 29.92
C ARG A 565 8.31 16.97 30.50
N ARG A 566 7.88 15.76 30.81
CA ARG A 566 8.73 14.70 31.37
C ARG A 566 9.82 14.18 30.43
N LEU A 567 9.76 14.50 29.14
CA LEU A 567 10.80 14.18 28.14
C LEU A 567 11.86 15.31 28.03
N LEU A 568 11.62 16.45 28.66
CA LEU A 568 12.61 17.53 28.75
C LEU A 568 13.72 17.13 29.74
N PRO A 569 14.92 17.72 29.67
CA PRO A 569 16.03 17.48 30.60
C PRO A 569 15.60 17.65 32.06
N ASP A 570 14.82 18.68 32.36
CA ASP A 570 14.08 18.84 33.60
C ASP A 570 12.57 18.90 33.31
N ALA A 571 11.78 18.02 33.96
CA ALA A 571 10.33 18.02 33.83
C ALA A 571 9.68 19.32 34.36
N ASN A 572 10.35 20.01 35.25
CA ASN A 572 9.90 21.27 35.87
C ASN A 572 10.51 22.52 35.21
N VAL A 573 11.03 22.41 33.97
CA VAL A 573 11.61 23.53 33.22
C VAL A 573 10.70 24.76 33.32
N PRO A 574 11.18 25.90 33.92
CA PRO A 574 10.39 27.11 34.00
C PRO A 574 10.15 27.72 32.62
N GLU A 575 9.09 28.48 32.50
CA GLU A 575 8.76 29.15 31.23
C GLU A 575 9.83 30.16 30.82
N ALA A 576 10.52 30.77 31.83
CA ALA A 576 11.67 31.62 31.61
C ALA A 576 12.84 30.93 30.90
N GLU A 577 13.11 29.66 31.21
CA GLU A 577 14.16 28.89 30.53
C GLU A 577 13.78 28.54 29.08
N ARG A 578 12.53 28.22 28.84
CA ARG A 578 12.03 28.04 27.46
C ARG A 578 12.14 29.33 26.64
N ALA A 579 11.95 30.49 27.27
CA ALA A 579 12.17 31.78 26.63
C ALA A 579 13.65 32.00 26.26
N VAL A 580 14.57 31.56 27.11
CA VAL A 580 16.01 31.59 26.82
C VAL A 580 16.34 30.70 25.62
N TRP A 581 15.80 29.47 25.55
CA TRP A 581 15.99 28.58 24.39
C TRP A 581 15.47 29.24 23.11
N MET A 582 14.34 29.91 23.18
CA MET A 582 13.76 30.60 22.02
C MET A 582 14.62 31.80 21.57
N GLU A 583 15.19 32.54 22.52
CA GLU A 583 16.09 33.65 22.21
C GLU A 583 17.40 33.15 21.57
N GLU A 584 17.98 32.08 22.14
CA GLU A 584 19.17 31.44 21.59
C GLU A 584 18.92 30.92 20.15
N LEU A 585 17.77 30.29 19.93
CA LEU A 585 17.36 29.82 18.61
C LEU A 585 17.31 30.97 17.58
N ARG A 586 16.69 32.10 17.95
CA ARG A 586 16.62 33.30 17.10
C ARG A 586 18.02 33.89 16.80
N LYS A 587 18.93 33.85 17.77
CA LYS A 587 20.32 34.28 17.58
C LYS A 587 21.03 33.38 16.55
N LEU A 588 20.84 32.07 16.60
CA LEU A 588 21.40 31.15 15.62
C LEU A 588 20.80 31.39 14.22
N GLU A 589 19.48 31.57 14.12
CA GLU A 589 18.81 31.91 12.88
C GLU A 589 19.31 33.23 12.26
N SER A 590 19.58 34.24 13.09
CA SER A 590 20.13 35.52 12.61
C SER A 590 21.54 35.39 12.02
N ARG A 591 22.28 34.33 12.40
CA ARG A 591 23.59 33.96 11.81
C ARG A 591 23.48 33.08 10.57
N GLY A 592 22.24 32.77 10.12
CA GLY A 592 22.01 31.90 8.96
C GLY A 592 22.09 30.39 9.26
N ILE A 593 22.12 30.02 10.56
CA ILE A 593 22.14 28.61 10.98
C ILE A 593 20.72 28.11 11.09
N ARG A 594 20.42 27.09 10.27
CA ARG A 594 19.11 26.42 10.22
C ARG A 594 19.23 24.92 10.06
#